data_c0ec49314ccb892b8fe29c40f57fc998
#
_entry.id   c0ec49314ccb892b8fe29c40f57fc998
#
_cell.length_a   1.000
_cell.length_b   1.000
_cell.length_c   1.000
_cell.angle_alpha   90.00
_cell.angle_beta   90.00
_cell.angle_gamma   90.00
#
_symmetry.space_group_name_H-M   'P 1'
#
loop_
_entity.id
_entity.type
_entity.pdbx_description
1 polymer ?
#
loop_
_entity_poly.entity_id
_entity_poly.type
_entity_poly.pdbx_seq_one_letter_code
_entity_poly.pdbx_strand_id
1 'polypeptide(L)'
;MIANCFAGPGDEILYSQHGFLVYPIATKAAGANPIVASEINYKADVKEILKVCSKETKVCFIANPNNPTGTYLTRKELIILREELPDDCLLVIDSAYAEYVDREDYTNGIELAHRYNNIICTRTFSKIYGLAALRIGWAYASKEVVELLNRIRLPFNINTIAQQAAIAALQDTKFIDDAINHNNIWKPFIEKELQKNEIEIIPGVGNFVLAKFNNTKQANACYDYLEKNNIFVRKVAEYGLPEFLRITIGLEKENIFVSNIINEFMKKN
;
A
#
# COMPACT_ATOMS: atom_id res chain seq x y z
N MET A 1 14.29 -0.56 8.15
CA MET A 1 15.06 -1.71 8.60
C MET A 1 15.51 -2.58 7.42
N ILE A 2 14.60 -3.10 6.57
CA ILE A 2 14.95 -3.93 5.40
C ILE A 2 15.97 -3.21 4.50
N ALA A 3 15.70 -1.99 4.06
CA ALA A 3 16.63 -1.22 3.22
C ALA A 3 18.04 -1.17 3.81
N ASN A 4 18.17 -0.80 5.09
CA ASN A 4 19.48 -0.69 5.77
C ASN A 4 20.17 -2.04 6.03
N CYS A 5 19.42 -3.16 5.95
CA CYS A 5 19.99 -4.50 6.14
C CYS A 5 20.56 -5.07 4.84
N PHE A 6 19.93 -4.78 3.73
CA PHE A 6 20.18 -5.46 2.47
C PHE A 6 20.72 -4.56 1.36
N ALA A 7 20.83 -3.24 1.61
CA ALA A 7 21.38 -2.31 0.61
C ALA A 7 22.18 -1.21 1.28
N GLY A 8 23.16 -0.65 0.55
CA GLY A 8 24.03 0.43 0.95
C GLY A 8 24.53 1.25 -0.23
N PRO A 9 25.60 2.07 -0.04
CA PRO A 9 26.20 2.84 -1.12
C PRO A 9 26.66 1.96 -2.29
N GLY A 10 26.20 2.27 -3.49
CA GLY A 10 26.46 1.52 -4.72
C GLY A 10 25.36 0.52 -5.10
N ASP A 11 24.55 0.09 -4.12
CA ASP A 11 23.40 -0.79 -4.37
C ASP A 11 22.17 -0.01 -4.86
N GLU A 12 21.23 -0.74 -5.46
CA GLU A 12 19.97 -0.22 -5.93
C GLU A 12 18.79 -0.81 -5.15
N ILE A 13 17.78 0.04 -4.89
CA ILE A 13 16.48 -0.38 -4.38
C ILE A 13 15.42 0.00 -5.39
N LEU A 14 14.71 -1.01 -5.89
CA LEU A 14 13.71 -0.93 -6.94
C LEU A 14 12.29 -0.88 -6.36
N TYR A 15 11.43 -0.03 -6.91
CA TYR A 15 10.01 0.05 -6.59
C TYR A 15 9.22 0.67 -7.75
N SER A 16 7.88 0.53 -7.76
CA SER A 16 7.02 1.09 -8.82
C SER A 16 6.80 2.60 -8.66
N GLN A 17 6.46 3.27 -9.75
CA GLN A 17 6.35 4.74 -9.88
C GLN A 17 5.44 5.38 -8.81
N HIS A 18 4.30 4.78 -8.53
CA HIS A 18 3.36 5.24 -7.51
C HIS A 18 3.42 4.38 -6.23
N GLY A 19 4.59 3.75 -5.99
CA GLY A 19 4.83 2.95 -4.80
C GLY A 19 4.82 3.79 -3.51
N PHE A 20 4.69 3.13 -2.36
CA PHE A 20 4.57 3.81 -1.08
C PHE A 20 5.76 4.73 -0.79
N LEU A 21 5.49 5.99 -0.43
CA LEU A 21 6.51 7.06 -0.24
C LEU A 21 7.65 6.72 0.74
N VAL A 22 7.46 5.73 1.59
CA VAL A 22 8.52 5.26 2.49
C VAL A 22 9.65 4.57 1.74
N TYR A 23 9.41 3.99 0.56
CA TYR A 23 10.46 3.30 -0.20
C TYR A 23 11.58 4.22 -0.65
N PRO A 24 11.33 5.35 -1.35
CA PRO A 24 12.38 6.29 -1.67
C PRO A 24 13.07 6.90 -0.44
N ILE A 25 12.34 7.14 0.65
CA ILE A 25 12.91 7.65 1.91
C ILE A 25 13.87 6.63 2.52
N ALA A 26 13.43 5.36 2.62
CA ALA A 26 14.24 4.29 3.17
C ALA A 26 15.47 3.97 2.30
N THR A 27 15.33 4.06 0.97
CA THR A 27 16.43 3.89 0.02
C THR A 27 17.52 4.93 0.26
N LYS A 28 17.13 6.21 0.30
CA LYS A 28 18.07 7.30 0.57
C LYS A 28 18.70 7.20 1.96
N ALA A 29 17.95 6.82 2.98
CA ALA A 29 18.45 6.63 4.33
C ALA A 29 19.47 5.48 4.44
N ALA A 30 19.37 4.47 3.56
CA ALA A 30 20.35 3.39 3.44
C ALA A 30 21.60 3.79 2.62
N GLY A 31 21.59 4.97 1.97
CA GLY A 31 22.64 5.40 1.05
C GLY A 31 22.59 4.71 -0.31
N ALA A 32 21.53 3.95 -0.60
CA ALA A 32 21.33 3.24 -1.85
C ALA A 32 20.70 4.13 -2.94
N ASN A 33 20.79 3.68 -4.19
CA ASN A 33 20.23 4.36 -5.34
C ASN A 33 18.76 3.96 -5.56
N PRO A 34 17.81 4.90 -5.65
CA PRO A 34 16.43 4.60 -5.97
C PRO A 34 16.26 4.32 -7.47
N ILE A 35 15.70 3.15 -7.81
CA ILE A 35 15.30 2.79 -9.16
C ILE A 35 13.79 2.71 -9.22
N VAL A 36 13.19 3.42 -10.18
CA VAL A 36 11.74 3.54 -10.30
C VAL A 36 11.27 2.87 -11.59
N ALA A 37 10.44 1.86 -11.46
CA ALA A 37 9.79 1.20 -12.59
C ALA A 37 8.50 1.93 -12.97
N SER A 38 8.26 2.16 -14.26
CA SER A 38 7.01 2.71 -14.75
C SER A 38 5.82 1.80 -14.46
N GLU A 39 4.65 2.38 -14.30
CA GLU A 39 3.40 1.66 -14.13
C GLU A 39 2.53 1.72 -15.40
N ILE A 40 1.68 0.72 -15.60
CA ILE A 40 0.70 0.69 -16.67
C ILE A 40 -0.70 0.80 -16.04
N ASN A 41 -1.46 1.82 -16.40
CA ASN A 41 -2.80 2.08 -15.84
C ASN A 41 -2.81 2.10 -14.30
N TYR A 42 -1.82 2.80 -13.70
CA TYR A 42 -1.66 2.93 -12.23
C TYR A 42 -1.43 1.61 -11.48
N LYS A 43 -1.01 0.58 -12.20
CA LYS A 43 -0.64 -0.73 -11.66
C LYS A 43 0.83 -1.00 -11.96
N ALA A 44 1.55 -1.55 -11.00
CA ALA A 44 2.90 -2.06 -11.21
C ALA A 44 2.90 -3.10 -12.34
N ASP A 45 3.89 -3.04 -13.21
CA ASP A 45 4.04 -3.97 -14.33
C ASP A 45 5.35 -4.75 -14.21
N VAL A 46 5.27 -6.08 -14.25
CA VAL A 46 6.42 -6.96 -14.05
C VAL A 46 7.49 -6.74 -15.13
N LYS A 47 7.09 -6.48 -16.37
CA LYS A 47 8.05 -6.26 -17.47
C LYS A 47 8.79 -4.94 -17.30
N GLU A 48 8.09 -3.87 -16.89
CA GLU A 48 8.70 -2.58 -16.63
C GLU A 48 9.62 -2.64 -15.40
N ILE A 49 9.27 -3.43 -14.38
CA ILE A 49 10.13 -3.69 -13.22
C ILE A 49 11.41 -4.40 -13.65
N LEU A 50 11.30 -5.49 -14.39
CA LEU A 50 12.45 -6.28 -14.84
C LEU A 50 13.34 -5.52 -15.82
N LYS A 51 12.78 -4.65 -16.64
CA LYS A 51 13.51 -3.82 -17.61
C LYS A 51 14.51 -2.85 -16.95
N VAL A 52 14.20 -2.36 -15.75
CA VAL A 52 15.06 -1.41 -15.02
C VAL A 52 15.85 -2.09 -13.88
N CYS A 53 15.61 -3.36 -13.64
CA CYS A 53 16.39 -4.15 -12.69
C CYS A 53 17.80 -4.41 -13.22
N SER A 54 18.79 -4.31 -12.36
CA SER A 54 20.20 -4.58 -12.67
C SER A 54 20.81 -5.56 -11.66
N LYS A 55 22.08 -5.92 -11.84
CA LYS A 55 22.84 -6.75 -10.88
C LYS A 55 23.13 -6.02 -9.55
N GLU A 56 23.04 -4.70 -9.54
CA GLU A 56 23.19 -3.86 -8.36
C GLU A 56 21.90 -3.78 -7.56
N THR A 57 20.76 -4.23 -8.11
CA THR A 57 19.45 -4.23 -7.42
C THR A 57 19.42 -5.28 -6.33
N LYS A 58 19.45 -4.85 -5.05
CA LYS A 58 19.47 -5.74 -3.88
C LYS A 58 18.10 -5.89 -3.20
N VAL A 59 17.20 -4.93 -3.39
CA VAL A 59 15.85 -4.99 -2.83
C VAL A 59 14.85 -4.48 -3.88
N CYS A 60 13.76 -5.23 -4.06
CA CYS A 60 12.61 -4.84 -4.85
C CYS A 60 11.39 -4.73 -3.92
N PHE A 61 10.85 -3.51 -3.72
CA PHE A 61 9.64 -3.29 -2.92
C PHE A 61 8.39 -3.29 -3.80
N ILE A 62 7.43 -4.15 -3.49
CA ILE A 62 6.11 -4.20 -4.11
C ILE A 62 5.05 -4.08 -3.04
N ALA A 63 4.33 -2.95 -3.00
CA ALA A 63 3.12 -2.82 -2.20
C ALA A 63 1.98 -3.58 -2.87
N ASN A 64 1.39 -4.56 -2.17
CA ASN A 64 0.40 -5.46 -2.75
C ASN A 64 -0.73 -5.80 -1.76
N PRO A 65 -1.86 -5.07 -1.79
CA PRO A 65 -2.23 -3.97 -2.71
C PRO A 65 -1.42 -2.69 -2.53
N ASN A 66 -1.28 -1.93 -3.64
CA ASN A 66 -0.54 -0.68 -3.62
C ASN A 66 -1.31 0.46 -2.93
N ASN A 67 -0.59 1.34 -2.30
CA ASN A 67 -1.06 2.63 -1.80
C ASN A 67 -0.25 3.74 -2.50
N PRO A 68 -0.91 4.64 -3.30
CA PRO A 68 -2.31 5.03 -3.19
C PRO A 68 -3.27 4.42 -4.23
N THR A 69 -2.81 3.60 -5.17
CA THR A 69 -3.62 3.20 -6.33
C THR A 69 -4.69 2.15 -6.01
N GLY A 70 -4.44 1.32 -5.00
CA GLY A 70 -5.32 0.18 -4.65
C GLY A 70 -5.16 -1.01 -5.59
N THR A 71 -4.34 -0.90 -6.64
CA THR A 71 -4.06 -1.97 -7.60
C THR A 71 -3.17 -3.05 -6.98
N TYR A 72 -3.12 -4.22 -7.57
CA TYR A 72 -2.29 -5.32 -7.09
C TYR A 72 -1.71 -6.16 -8.22
N LEU A 73 -0.58 -6.80 -7.96
CA LEU A 73 -0.04 -7.88 -8.76
C LEU A 73 -0.70 -9.20 -8.33
N THR A 74 -1.09 -10.00 -9.31
CA THR A 74 -1.62 -11.34 -9.06
C THR A 74 -0.53 -12.28 -8.52
N ARG A 75 -0.93 -13.38 -7.93
CA ARG A 75 -0.03 -14.45 -7.51
C ARG A 75 0.93 -14.89 -8.62
N LYS A 76 0.41 -15.03 -9.85
CA LYS A 76 1.20 -15.44 -11.02
C LYS A 76 2.25 -14.37 -11.38
N GLU A 77 1.86 -13.09 -11.38
CA GLU A 77 2.77 -11.98 -11.67
C GLU A 77 3.90 -11.90 -10.62
N LEU A 78 3.60 -12.09 -9.33
CA LEU A 78 4.62 -12.12 -8.27
C LEU A 78 5.59 -13.30 -8.38
N ILE A 79 5.10 -14.47 -8.82
CA ILE A 79 5.97 -15.63 -9.09
C ILE A 79 6.92 -15.32 -10.24
N ILE A 80 6.40 -14.82 -11.37
CA ILE A 80 7.23 -14.44 -12.53
C ILE A 80 8.25 -13.38 -12.10
N LEU A 81 7.83 -12.36 -11.37
CA LEU A 81 8.74 -11.32 -10.86
C LEU A 81 9.86 -11.95 -10.03
N ARG A 82 9.55 -12.87 -9.10
CA ARG A 82 10.59 -13.50 -8.26
C ARG A 82 11.56 -14.33 -9.09
N GLU A 83 11.05 -15.11 -10.05
CA GLU A 83 11.85 -16.02 -10.85
C GLU A 83 12.79 -15.31 -11.84
N GLU A 84 12.47 -14.08 -12.23
CA GLU A 84 13.25 -13.26 -13.17
C GLU A 84 14.14 -12.22 -12.46
N LEU A 85 13.90 -11.88 -11.18
CA LEU A 85 14.79 -11.02 -10.40
C LEU A 85 16.10 -11.76 -10.07
N PRO A 86 17.25 -11.05 -9.92
CA PRO A 86 18.50 -11.67 -9.47
C PRO A 86 18.33 -12.50 -8.20
N ASP A 87 19.08 -13.59 -8.07
CA ASP A 87 19.00 -14.50 -6.93
C ASP A 87 19.33 -13.82 -5.60
N ASP A 88 20.19 -12.83 -5.61
CA ASP A 88 20.59 -12.02 -4.45
C ASP A 88 19.70 -10.80 -4.22
N CYS A 89 18.70 -10.56 -5.06
CA CYS A 89 17.70 -9.53 -4.86
C CYS A 89 16.59 -10.01 -3.93
N LEU A 90 16.35 -9.29 -2.83
CA LEU A 90 15.24 -9.55 -1.91
C LEU A 90 13.95 -8.92 -2.44
N LEU A 91 12.95 -9.75 -2.73
CA LEU A 91 11.60 -9.27 -3.07
C LEU A 91 10.80 -9.02 -1.78
N VAL A 92 10.41 -7.78 -1.55
CA VAL A 92 9.57 -7.37 -0.41
C VAL A 92 8.13 -7.20 -0.88
N ILE A 93 7.24 -8.07 -0.43
CA ILE A 93 5.79 -7.98 -0.67
C ILE A 93 5.15 -7.29 0.54
N ASP A 94 4.86 -5.99 0.39
CA ASP A 94 4.23 -5.19 1.44
C ASP A 94 2.71 -5.30 1.36
N SER A 95 2.16 -6.20 2.19
CA SER A 95 0.76 -6.61 2.17
C SER A 95 -0.06 -5.92 3.27
N ALA A 96 0.09 -4.61 3.39
CA ALA A 96 -0.55 -3.81 4.44
C ALA A 96 -2.10 -3.79 4.37
N TYR A 97 -2.68 -4.11 3.21
CA TYR A 97 -4.13 -4.11 2.97
C TYR A 97 -4.68 -5.49 2.59
N ALA A 98 -3.90 -6.56 2.83
CA ALA A 98 -4.21 -7.91 2.36
C ALA A 98 -5.56 -8.44 2.84
N GLU A 99 -5.99 -8.09 4.06
CA GLU A 99 -7.23 -8.57 4.66
C GLU A 99 -8.49 -8.06 3.95
N TYR A 100 -8.39 -6.96 3.19
CA TYR A 100 -9.50 -6.41 2.41
C TYR A 100 -9.67 -7.05 1.03
N VAL A 101 -8.76 -7.95 0.63
CA VAL A 101 -8.73 -8.50 -0.73
C VAL A 101 -9.49 -9.82 -0.80
N ASP A 102 -10.61 -9.80 -1.51
CA ASP A 102 -11.39 -10.99 -1.87
C ASP A 102 -11.24 -11.24 -3.38
N ARG A 103 -10.09 -11.82 -3.78
CA ARG A 103 -9.76 -12.18 -5.15
C ARG A 103 -9.00 -13.49 -5.18
N GLU A 104 -9.44 -14.43 -6.01
CA GLU A 104 -8.84 -15.76 -6.13
C GLU A 104 -7.41 -15.74 -6.68
N ASP A 105 -7.08 -14.75 -7.51
CA ASP A 105 -5.77 -14.58 -8.13
C ASP A 105 -4.78 -13.80 -7.26
N TYR A 106 -5.21 -13.29 -6.10
CA TYR A 106 -4.38 -12.55 -5.16
C TYR A 106 -3.60 -13.48 -4.22
N THR A 107 -2.44 -13.02 -3.76
CA THR A 107 -1.71 -13.60 -2.62
C THR A 107 -1.20 -12.50 -1.70
N ASN A 108 -1.23 -12.77 -0.39
CA ASN A 108 -0.60 -11.92 0.62
C ASN A 108 0.92 -12.14 0.74
N GLY A 109 1.49 -13.01 -0.08
CA GLY A 109 2.93 -13.28 -0.16
C GLY A 109 3.47 -14.30 0.84
N ILE A 110 2.73 -14.72 1.87
CA ILE A 110 3.25 -15.66 2.89
C ILE A 110 3.63 -17.02 2.26
N GLU A 111 2.78 -17.57 1.40
CA GLU A 111 3.05 -18.82 0.71
C GLU A 111 4.29 -18.73 -0.20
N LEU A 112 4.51 -17.56 -0.82
CA LEU A 112 5.67 -17.31 -1.66
C LEU A 112 6.95 -17.19 -0.80
N ALA A 113 6.89 -16.49 0.32
CA ALA A 113 7.99 -16.39 1.27
C ALA A 113 8.32 -17.74 1.94
N HIS A 114 7.38 -18.68 1.96
CA HIS A 114 7.63 -20.05 2.38
C HIS A 114 8.35 -20.89 1.30
N ARG A 115 8.05 -20.57 0.03
CA ARG A 115 8.64 -21.29 -1.14
C ARG A 115 10.00 -20.73 -1.54
N TYR A 116 10.23 -19.42 -1.41
CA TYR A 116 11.44 -18.74 -1.89
C TYR A 116 12.16 -18.05 -0.72
N ASN A 117 13.44 -18.38 -0.50
CA ASN A 117 14.23 -17.87 0.61
C ASN A 117 14.50 -16.35 0.54
N ASN A 118 14.38 -15.75 -0.63
CA ASN A 118 14.62 -14.34 -0.93
C ASN A 118 13.33 -13.54 -1.13
N ILE A 119 12.25 -13.96 -0.49
CA ILE A 119 11.01 -13.18 -0.33
C ILE A 119 10.80 -12.85 1.15
N ILE A 120 10.42 -11.61 1.42
CA ILE A 120 9.87 -11.17 2.70
C ILE A 120 8.48 -10.59 2.50
N CYS A 121 7.51 -11.08 3.26
CA CYS A 121 6.18 -10.52 3.32
C CYS A 121 6.06 -9.62 4.56
N THR A 122 5.65 -8.36 4.41
CA THR A 122 5.40 -7.45 5.53
C THR A 122 3.92 -7.22 5.75
N ARG A 123 3.52 -7.11 7.02
CA ARG A 123 2.14 -6.91 7.47
C ARG A 123 2.09 -5.85 8.56
N THR A 124 0.93 -5.24 8.74
CA THR A 124 0.74 -4.18 9.73
C THR A 124 -0.53 -4.35 10.55
N PHE A 125 -0.49 -3.93 11.79
CA PHE A 125 -1.68 -3.75 12.62
C PHE A 125 -2.31 -2.36 12.48
N SER A 126 -1.74 -1.50 11.63
CA SER A 126 -2.16 -0.11 11.47
C SER A 126 -3.41 0.07 10.61
N LYS A 127 -3.90 -0.97 9.91
CA LYS A 127 -5.03 -0.89 8.99
C LYS A 127 -6.24 -1.61 9.58
N ILE A 128 -6.61 -2.77 9.09
CA ILE A 128 -7.83 -3.47 9.49
C ILE A 128 -7.91 -3.71 11.01
N TYR A 129 -6.80 -3.94 11.67
CA TYR A 129 -6.73 -4.17 13.12
C TYR A 129 -6.91 -2.90 13.97
N GLY A 130 -6.98 -1.70 13.37
CA GLY A 130 -7.24 -0.45 14.08
C GLY A 130 -6.11 0.07 15.00
N LEU A 131 -4.92 -0.54 15.00
CA LEU A 131 -3.83 -0.26 15.94
C LEU A 131 -2.75 0.67 15.38
N ALA A 132 -3.12 1.63 14.52
CA ALA A 132 -2.16 2.52 13.85
C ALA A 132 -1.26 3.30 14.81
N ALA A 133 -1.80 3.75 15.95
CA ALA A 133 -1.08 4.53 16.95
C ALA A 133 -0.03 3.71 17.72
N LEU A 134 -0.17 2.39 17.80
CA LEU A 134 0.71 1.51 18.57
C LEU A 134 2.03 1.16 17.85
N ARG A 135 2.16 1.50 16.58
CA ARG A 135 3.37 1.33 15.77
C ARG A 135 3.89 -0.12 15.73
N ILE A 136 3.01 -1.08 15.45
CA ILE A 136 3.34 -2.49 15.39
C ILE A 136 2.99 -3.10 14.02
N GLY A 137 3.83 -4.00 13.57
CA GLY A 137 3.68 -4.82 12.37
C GLY A 137 4.59 -6.04 12.50
N TRP A 138 4.56 -6.90 11.52
CA TRP A 138 5.39 -8.11 11.47
C TRP A 138 5.82 -8.42 10.05
N ALA A 139 6.85 -9.26 9.94
CA ALA A 139 7.30 -9.79 8.68
C ALA A 139 7.46 -11.31 8.76
N TYR A 140 7.23 -11.98 7.62
CA TYR A 140 7.49 -13.40 7.44
C TYR A 140 8.53 -13.57 6.32
N ALA A 141 9.60 -14.32 6.60
CA ALA A 141 10.69 -14.58 5.66
C ALA A 141 11.43 -15.85 6.04
N SER A 142 12.44 -16.25 5.25
CA SER A 142 13.35 -17.33 5.62
C SER A 142 14.09 -17.03 6.93
N LYS A 143 14.58 -18.07 7.57
CA LYS A 143 15.34 -17.96 8.82
C LYS A 143 16.55 -17.05 8.68
N GLU A 144 17.27 -17.18 7.57
CA GLU A 144 18.46 -16.41 7.25
C GLU A 144 18.15 -14.91 7.17
N VAL A 145 17.07 -14.51 6.48
CA VAL A 145 16.62 -13.12 6.40
C VAL A 145 16.23 -12.59 7.78
N VAL A 146 15.50 -13.39 8.56
CA VAL A 146 15.10 -13.00 9.93
C VAL A 146 16.30 -12.82 10.84
N GLU A 147 17.31 -13.70 10.77
CA GLU A 147 18.54 -13.58 11.55
C GLU A 147 19.32 -12.30 11.21
N LEU A 148 19.43 -11.95 9.93
CA LEU A 148 20.07 -10.72 9.49
C LEU A 148 19.34 -9.48 10.02
N LEU A 149 18.01 -9.44 9.91
CA LEU A 149 17.19 -8.36 10.45
C LEU A 149 17.33 -8.23 11.98
N ASN A 150 17.43 -9.35 12.69
CA ASN A 150 17.62 -9.34 14.15
C ASN A 150 18.97 -8.77 14.60
N ARG A 151 20.02 -8.85 13.75
CA ARG A 151 21.34 -8.26 14.05
C ARG A 151 21.32 -6.73 14.08
N ILE A 152 20.46 -6.10 13.27
CA ILE A 152 20.35 -4.63 13.18
C ILE A 152 19.14 -4.07 13.90
N ARG A 153 18.25 -4.92 14.39
CA ARG A 153 17.06 -4.52 15.12
C ARG A 153 17.44 -3.85 16.45
N LEU A 154 16.92 -2.65 16.69
CA LEU A 154 17.14 -1.97 17.96
C LEU A 154 16.54 -2.77 19.12
N PRO A 155 17.20 -2.82 20.29
CA PRO A 155 16.62 -3.38 21.49
C PRO A 155 15.28 -2.70 21.82
N PHE A 156 14.31 -3.49 22.31
CA PHE A 156 13.00 -2.98 22.73
C PHE A 156 12.24 -2.19 21.66
N ASN A 157 12.46 -2.50 20.38
CA ASN A 157 11.84 -1.81 19.25
C ASN A 157 10.30 -1.87 19.21
N ILE A 158 9.69 -2.83 19.91
CA ILE A 158 8.23 -2.93 20.07
C ILE A 158 7.90 -2.81 21.57
N ASN A 159 7.02 -1.86 21.91
CA ASN A 159 6.58 -1.69 23.28
C ASN A 159 5.60 -2.81 23.71
N THR A 160 5.57 -3.10 25.01
CA THR A 160 4.77 -4.20 25.57
C THR A 160 3.28 -4.03 25.33
N ILE A 161 2.74 -2.80 25.42
CA ILE A 161 1.32 -2.52 25.17
C ILE A 161 0.94 -2.88 23.74
N ALA A 162 1.77 -2.50 22.76
CA ALA A 162 1.55 -2.84 21.37
C ALA A 162 1.54 -4.36 21.14
N GLN A 163 2.44 -5.11 21.80
CA GLN A 163 2.47 -6.57 21.69
C GLN A 163 1.18 -7.21 22.24
N GLN A 164 0.73 -6.80 23.42
CA GLN A 164 -0.49 -7.34 24.01
C GLN A 164 -1.73 -6.97 23.19
N ALA A 165 -1.82 -5.73 22.72
CA ALA A 165 -2.91 -5.29 21.84
C ALA A 165 -2.94 -6.07 20.52
N ALA A 166 -1.78 -6.34 19.91
CA ALA A 166 -1.69 -7.13 18.68
C ALA A 166 -2.16 -8.58 18.89
N ILE A 167 -1.78 -9.21 20.02
CA ILE A 167 -2.25 -10.56 20.37
C ILE A 167 -3.78 -10.57 20.51
N ALA A 168 -4.34 -9.61 21.22
CA ALA A 168 -5.79 -9.48 21.37
C ALA A 168 -6.50 -9.24 20.03
N ALA A 169 -5.96 -8.36 19.19
CA ALA A 169 -6.52 -8.05 17.87
C ALA A 169 -6.54 -9.27 16.92
N LEU A 170 -5.53 -10.15 16.99
CA LEU A 170 -5.50 -11.41 16.21
C LEU A 170 -6.57 -12.41 16.64
N GLN A 171 -7.04 -12.32 17.87
CA GLN A 171 -8.09 -13.19 18.41
C GLN A 171 -9.51 -12.65 18.12
N ASP A 172 -9.65 -11.37 17.82
CA ASP A 172 -10.92 -10.72 17.50
C ASP A 172 -11.26 -10.87 16.00
N THR A 173 -11.53 -12.09 15.59
CA THR A 173 -11.90 -12.38 14.19
C THR A 173 -13.19 -11.68 13.79
N LYS A 174 -14.14 -11.52 14.74
CA LYS A 174 -15.39 -10.83 14.48
C LYS A 174 -15.17 -9.37 14.05
N PHE A 175 -14.27 -8.65 14.71
CA PHE A 175 -13.94 -7.27 14.33
C PHE A 175 -13.38 -7.21 12.91
N ILE A 176 -12.55 -8.16 12.52
CA ILE A 176 -11.97 -8.24 11.17
C ILE A 176 -13.06 -8.52 10.14
N ASP A 177 -13.93 -9.49 10.38
CA ASP A 177 -15.04 -9.84 9.50
C ASP A 177 -16.01 -8.66 9.34
N ASP A 178 -16.36 -7.99 10.43
CA ASP A 178 -17.22 -6.79 10.41
C ASP A 178 -16.57 -5.65 9.59
N ALA A 179 -15.26 -5.44 9.72
CA ALA A 179 -14.52 -4.42 8.96
C ALA A 179 -14.46 -4.75 7.45
N ILE A 180 -14.26 -6.01 7.09
CA ILE A 180 -14.29 -6.48 5.69
C ILE A 180 -15.70 -6.27 5.11
N ASN A 181 -16.74 -6.73 5.81
CA ASN A 181 -18.12 -6.60 5.37
C ASN A 181 -18.52 -5.12 5.20
N HIS A 182 -18.13 -4.28 6.14
CA HIS A 182 -18.35 -2.83 6.04
C HIS A 182 -17.69 -2.23 4.80
N ASN A 183 -16.42 -2.57 4.54
CA ASN A 183 -15.70 -2.11 3.36
C ASN A 183 -16.37 -2.59 2.06
N ASN A 184 -16.81 -3.84 2.02
CA ASN A 184 -17.47 -4.45 0.85
C ASN A 184 -18.83 -3.79 0.52
N ILE A 185 -19.50 -3.20 1.51
CA ILE A 185 -20.73 -2.44 1.32
C ILE A 185 -20.43 -1.00 0.90
N TRP A 186 -19.56 -0.32 1.63
CA TRP A 186 -19.42 1.12 1.52
C TRP A 186 -18.44 1.58 0.44
N LYS A 187 -17.46 0.79 0.07
CA LYS A 187 -16.57 1.12 -1.03
C LYS A 187 -17.30 1.21 -2.37
N PRO A 188 -18.10 0.21 -2.81
CA PRO A 188 -18.89 0.32 -4.03
C PRO A 188 -19.91 1.47 -3.98
N PHE A 189 -20.45 1.79 -2.79
CA PHE A 189 -21.32 2.95 -2.62
C PHE A 189 -20.61 4.25 -2.99
N ILE A 190 -19.43 4.51 -2.40
CA ILE A 190 -18.64 5.71 -2.70
C ILE A 190 -18.25 5.76 -4.17
N GLU A 191 -17.75 4.66 -4.73
CA GLU A 191 -17.37 4.56 -6.15
C GLU A 191 -18.54 4.97 -7.05
N LYS A 192 -19.73 4.43 -6.80
CA LYS A 192 -20.95 4.75 -7.56
C LYS A 192 -21.37 6.21 -7.41
N GLU A 193 -21.31 6.78 -6.20
CA GLU A 193 -21.67 8.17 -5.97
C GLU A 193 -20.72 9.14 -6.69
N LEU A 194 -19.42 8.85 -6.70
CA LEU A 194 -18.42 9.66 -7.40
C LEU A 194 -18.57 9.57 -8.92
N GLN A 195 -18.82 8.37 -9.44
CA GLN A 195 -19.02 8.15 -10.88
C GLN A 195 -20.24 8.87 -11.45
N LYS A 196 -21.28 9.15 -10.64
CA LYS A 196 -22.42 9.99 -11.07
C LYS A 196 -22.01 11.40 -11.49
N ASN A 197 -20.85 11.87 -11.03
CA ASN A 197 -20.29 13.18 -11.35
C ASN A 197 -19.13 13.09 -12.34
N GLU A 198 -19.06 12.02 -13.12
CA GLU A 198 -18.01 11.77 -14.12
C GLU A 198 -16.58 11.72 -13.53
N ILE A 199 -16.46 11.49 -12.22
CA ILE A 199 -15.18 11.27 -11.58
C ILE A 199 -14.73 9.85 -11.89
N GLU A 200 -13.59 9.73 -12.57
CA GLU A 200 -12.97 8.43 -12.88
C GLU A 200 -12.44 7.78 -11.58
N ILE A 201 -12.75 6.51 -11.37
CA ILE A 201 -12.25 5.75 -10.23
C ILE A 201 -11.26 4.72 -10.71
N ILE A 202 -10.06 4.72 -10.12
CA ILE A 202 -9.09 3.66 -10.39
C ILE A 202 -9.52 2.39 -9.65
N PRO A 203 -9.72 1.27 -10.38
CA PRO A 203 -10.11 0.01 -9.74
C PRO A 203 -9.05 -0.47 -8.75
N GLY A 204 -9.43 -0.65 -7.50
CA GLY A 204 -8.52 -1.06 -6.43
C GLY A 204 -9.21 -1.94 -5.39
N VAL A 205 -8.44 -2.60 -4.52
CA VAL A 205 -8.93 -3.59 -3.54
C VAL A 205 -8.66 -3.22 -2.07
N GLY A 206 -8.12 -2.03 -1.77
CA GLY A 206 -7.92 -1.55 -0.40
C GLY A 206 -9.20 -0.97 0.23
N ASN A 207 -9.07 -0.41 1.44
CA ASN A 207 -10.15 0.29 2.14
C ASN A 207 -10.21 1.78 1.80
N PHE A 208 -9.97 2.12 0.55
CA PHE A 208 -10.01 3.49 0.02
C PHE A 208 -10.34 3.46 -1.47
N VAL A 209 -10.75 4.60 -1.99
CA VAL A 209 -10.94 4.87 -3.42
C VAL A 209 -9.91 5.87 -3.88
N LEU A 210 -9.36 5.70 -5.07
CA LEU A 210 -8.55 6.69 -5.74
C LEU A 210 -9.40 7.36 -6.85
N ALA A 211 -9.80 8.60 -6.59
CA ALA A 211 -10.68 9.40 -7.44
C ALA A 211 -9.87 10.36 -8.31
N LYS A 212 -10.03 10.31 -9.62
CA LYS A 212 -9.37 11.17 -10.59
C LYS A 212 -10.29 12.28 -11.04
N PHE A 213 -9.85 13.49 -10.89
CA PHE A 213 -10.52 14.71 -11.36
C PHE A 213 -10.00 15.12 -12.74
N ASN A 214 -10.71 16.00 -13.44
CA ASN A 214 -10.34 16.43 -14.78
C ASN A 214 -8.95 17.06 -14.87
N ASN A 215 -8.48 17.68 -13.79
CA ASN A 215 -7.15 18.27 -13.68
C ASN A 215 -6.80 18.59 -12.21
N THR A 216 -5.54 18.93 -11.99
CA THR A 216 -5.01 19.30 -10.67
C THR A 216 -5.76 20.47 -10.02
N LYS A 217 -6.22 21.45 -10.81
CA LYS A 217 -6.97 22.60 -10.25
C LYS A 217 -8.30 22.18 -9.66
N GLN A 218 -9.05 21.31 -10.34
CA GLN A 218 -10.32 20.77 -9.85
C GLN A 218 -10.12 19.88 -8.62
N ALA A 219 -9.11 19.00 -8.63
CA ALA A 219 -8.77 18.17 -7.47
C ALA A 219 -8.45 19.01 -6.23
N ASN A 220 -7.62 20.05 -6.38
CA ASN A 220 -7.30 20.96 -5.28
C ASN A 220 -8.53 21.74 -4.80
N ALA A 221 -9.34 22.27 -5.71
CA ALA A 221 -10.56 22.99 -5.34
C ALA A 221 -11.56 22.09 -4.59
N CYS A 222 -11.69 20.82 -5.03
CA CYS A 222 -12.51 19.84 -4.32
C CYS A 222 -11.95 19.55 -2.93
N TYR A 223 -10.64 19.34 -2.81
CA TYR A 223 -9.98 19.16 -1.51
C TYR A 223 -10.26 20.33 -0.57
N ASP A 224 -10.05 21.57 -1.04
CA ASP A 224 -10.26 22.77 -0.22
C ASP A 224 -11.74 22.94 0.17
N TYR A 225 -12.68 22.51 -0.69
CA TYR A 225 -14.10 22.51 -0.38
C TYR A 225 -14.45 21.47 0.68
N LEU A 226 -13.86 20.27 0.60
CA LEU A 226 -14.00 19.21 1.61
C LEU A 226 -13.44 19.65 2.96
N GLU A 227 -12.24 20.23 2.98
CA GLU A 227 -11.60 20.74 4.20
C GLU A 227 -12.44 21.80 4.91
N LYS A 228 -13.05 22.74 4.15
CA LYS A 228 -14.00 23.75 4.69
C LYS A 228 -15.24 23.10 5.33
N ASN A 229 -15.59 21.89 4.93
CA ASN A 229 -16.68 21.10 5.51
C ASN A 229 -16.18 20.09 6.56
N ASN A 230 -14.95 20.26 7.09
CA ASN A 230 -14.30 19.38 8.07
C ASN A 230 -14.13 17.92 7.59
N ILE A 231 -13.94 17.72 6.29
CA ILE A 231 -13.65 16.42 5.69
C ILE A 231 -12.19 16.42 5.19
N PHE A 232 -11.39 15.50 5.72
CA PHE A 232 -9.98 15.40 5.41
C PHE A 232 -9.70 14.13 4.58
N VAL A 233 -9.51 14.31 3.27
CA VAL A 233 -9.07 13.27 2.34
C VAL A 233 -7.56 13.38 2.08
N ARG A 234 -6.96 12.42 1.41
CA ARG A 234 -5.52 12.45 1.13
C ARG A 234 -5.25 13.01 -0.27
N LYS A 235 -4.52 14.13 -0.37
CA LYS A 235 -3.83 14.53 -1.59
C LYS A 235 -2.72 13.53 -1.90
N VAL A 236 -2.55 13.19 -3.16
CA VAL A 236 -1.56 12.20 -3.61
C VAL A 236 -0.60 12.75 -4.66
N ALA A 237 -0.45 14.07 -4.71
CA ALA A 237 0.49 14.75 -5.61
C ALA A 237 1.95 14.29 -5.41
N GLU A 238 2.34 14.00 -4.17
CA GLU A 238 3.68 13.47 -3.82
C GLU A 238 3.96 12.10 -4.44
N TYR A 239 2.93 11.38 -4.86
CA TYR A 239 3.03 10.12 -5.61
C TYR A 239 3.07 10.33 -7.13
N GLY A 240 3.15 11.58 -7.61
CA GLY A 240 3.05 11.91 -9.04
C GLY A 240 1.61 11.91 -9.58
N LEU A 241 0.62 12.02 -8.70
CA LEU A 241 -0.82 11.96 -9.01
C LEU A 241 -1.53 13.24 -8.54
N PRO A 242 -1.19 14.43 -9.11
CA PRO A 242 -1.71 15.71 -8.60
C PRO A 242 -3.20 15.95 -8.88
N GLU A 243 -3.79 15.27 -9.87
CA GLU A 243 -5.22 15.34 -10.21
C GLU A 243 -6.08 14.33 -9.44
N PHE A 244 -5.52 13.62 -8.46
CA PHE A 244 -6.22 12.60 -7.69
C PHE A 244 -6.42 12.99 -6.24
N LEU A 245 -7.49 12.46 -5.66
CA LEU A 245 -7.71 12.41 -4.23
C LEU A 245 -7.94 10.95 -3.80
N ARG A 246 -7.29 10.53 -2.71
CA ARG A 246 -7.56 9.23 -2.10
C ARG A 246 -8.51 9.41 -0.94
N ILE A 247 -9.66 8.75 -1.01
CA ILE A 247 -10.75 8.81 -0.03
C ILE A 247 -10.78 7.48 0.71
N THR A 248 -10.53 7.49 2.01
CA THR A 248 -10.63 6.30 2.86
C THR A 248 -12.08 5.97 3.14
N ILE A 249 -12.45 4.70 3.15
CA ILE A 249 -13.78 4.25 3.55
C ILE A 249 -13.93 4.47 5.05
N GLY A 250 -14.81 5.39 5.42
CA GLY A 250 -15.15 5.75 6.79
C GLY A 250 -16.39 5.02 7.31
N LEU A 251 -16.96 5.51 8.39
CA LEU A 251 -18.26 5.02 8.88
C LEU A 251 -19.39 5.39 7.91
N GLU A 252 -20.52 4.70 8.00
CA GLU A 252 -21.70 4.95 7.16
C GLU A 252 -22.02 6.44 7.01
N LYS A 253 -22.14 7.15 8.14
CA LYS A 253 -22.47 8.59 8.15
C LYS A 253 -21.40 9.43 7.43
N GLU A 254 -20.14 9.07 7.59
CA GLU A 254 -19.02 9.75 6.96
C GLU A 254 -19.00 9.50 5.45
N ASN A 255 -19.26 8.26 5.02
CA ASN A 255 -19.32 7.89 3.61
C ASN A 255 -20.46 8.63 2.88
N ILE A 256 -21.64 8.70 3.49
CA ILE A 256 -22.78 9.46 2.95
C ILE A 256 -22.43 10.96 2.92
N PHE A 257 -21.84 11.48 3.98
CA PHE A 257 -21.51 12.90 4.10
C PHE A 257 -20.47 13.32 3.07
N VAL A 258 -19.34 12.60 2.94
CA VAL A 258 -18.30 12.93 1.95
C VAL A 258 -18.85 12.89 0.51
N SER A 259 -19.68 11.89 0.20
CA SER A 259 -20.31 11.76 -1.13
C SER A 259 -21.22 12.94 -1.43
N ASN A 260 -22.05 13.38 -0.47
CA ASN A 260 -22.94 14.52 -0.63
C ASN A 260 -22.16 15.82 -0.86
N ILE A 261 -21.10 16.07 -0.09
CA ILE A 261 -20.29 17.29 -0.23
C ILE A 261 -19.54 17.31 -1.57
N ILE A 262 -19.05 16.17 -2.06
CA ILE A 262 -18.44 16.09 -3.40
C ILE A 262 -19.52 16.34 -4.48
N ASN A 263 -20.71 15.75 -4.34
CA ASN A 263 -21.82 15.99 -5.26
C ASN A 263 -22.23 17.47 -5.31
N GLU A 264 -22.24 18.15 -4.17
CA GLU A 264 -22.51 19.60 -4.12
C GLU A 264 -21.41 20.43 -4.80
N PHE A 265 -20.14 20.07 -4.56
CA PHE A 265 -19.00 20.72 -5.21
C PHE A 265 -19.09 20.60 -6.73
N MET A 266 -19.33 19.39 -7.23
CA MET A 266 -19.37 19.12 -8.68
C MET A 266 -20.56 19.83 -9.38
N LYS A 267 -21.68 20.04 -8.70
CA LYS A 267 -22.82 20.81 -9.26
C LYS A 267 -22.55 22.29 -9.36
N LYS A 268 -21.61 22.84 -8.59
CA LYS A 268 -21.28 24.27 -8.54
C LYS A 268 -20.13 24.65 -9.47
N ASN A 269 -19.38 23.67 -9.96
CA ASN A 269 -18.16 23.85 -10.74
C ASN A 269 -18.14 23.01 -12.03
#